data_6a2a99c4d1b7a707c64c6c31e9c20953
#
_entry.id   6a2a99c4d1b7a707c64c6c31e9c20953
#
_cell.length_a   1.000
_cell.length_b   1.000
_cell.length_c   1.000
_cell.angle_alpha   90.00
_cell.angle_beta   90.00
_cell.angle_gamma   90.00
#
_symmetry.space_group_name_H-M   'P 1'
#
loop_
_entity.id
_entity.type
_entity.pdbx_description
1 polymer ?
#
loop_
_entity_poly.entity_id
_entity_poly.type
_entity_poly.pdbx_seq_one_letter_code
_entity_poly.pdbx_strand_id
1 'polypeptide(L)'
;MYESWIAVRNKIIGGLYRQVLKRIFFLQDPEKVHDSMTAVGEWLGRFWWTRAKTRFLFFYSHPILEQNILGLKFSNPIGLAAGFDKDARLTQILPEVGFGFEEIGSVTGEPCAGNSGQRLWRLPRSRSLVVYYGLKNIGCEKISAKLTSLKFKFPLGISIAKTNCAATVETEAGIADYVKAFKKFNEARVGDYYTINISCPNAFGGQPFTDRERLEKLMTAIDAASTTKPVFLKLSPDLSPLEVDDIIVAARHHRVDGFICSNLSKKLDNKNILD
;
A
#
# COMPACT_ATOMS: atom_id res chain seq x y z
N MET A 1 7.30 -34.80 -3.60
CA MET A 1 7.13 -34.90 -2.12
C MET A 1 6.94 -33.53 -1.47
N TYR A 2 7.82 -32.55 -1.70
CA TYR A 2 7.71 -31.18 -1.14
C TYR A 2 6.40 -30.47 -1.56
N GLU A 3 6.11 -30.43 -2.87
CA GLU A 3 4.88 -29.81 -3.43
C GLU A 3 3.60 -30.43 -2.86
N SER A 4 3.57 -31.76 -2.72
CA SER A 4 2.41 -32.47 -2.17
C SER A 4 2.18 -32.07 -0.70
N TRP A 5 3.25 -31.92 0.09
CA TRP A 5 3.15 -31.46 1.46
C TRP A 5 2.62 -30.01 1.55
N ILE A 6 3.13 -29.11 0.69
CA ILE A 6 2.66 -27.73 0.61
C ILE A 6 1.16 -27.68 0.29
N ALA A 7 0.69 -28.49 -0.68
CA ALA A 7 -0.72 -28.53 -1.05
C ALA A 7 -1.61 -28.99 0.13
N VAL A 8 -1.20 -30.03 0.85
CA VAL A 8 -1.92 -30.53 2.05
C VAL A 8 -1.95 -29.48 3.15
N ARG A 9 -0.79 -28.88 3.48
CA ARG A 9 -0.67 -27.81 4.45
C ARG A 9 -1.61 -26.64 4.14
N ASN A 10 -1.59 -26.16 2.91
CA ASN A 10 -2.42 -25.03 2.47
C ASN A 10 -3.93 -25.38 2.52
N LYS A 11 -4.30 -26.62 2.19
CA LYS A 11 -5.68 -27.09 2.30
C LYS A 11 -6.17 -27.07 3.76
N ILE A 12 -5.34 -27.54 4.70
CA ILE A 12 -5.66 -27.58 6.12
C ILE A 12 -5.79 -26.14 6.66
N ILE A 13 -4.78 -25.30 6.46
CA ILE A 13 -4.77 -23.90 6.94
C ILE A 13 -5.92 -23.10 6.32
N GLY A 14 -6.13 -23.23 5.01
CA GLY A 14 -7.23 -22.58 4.31
C GLY A 14 -8.61 -23.08 4.78
N GLY A 15 -8.74 -24.36 5.13
CA GLY A 15 -9.93 -24.94 5.72
C GLY A 15 -10.22 -24.35 7.10
N LEU A 16 -9.23 -24.34 7.98
CA LEU A 16 -9.32 -23.75 9.32
C LEU A 16 -9.72 -22.26 9.26
N TYR A 17 -9.07 -21.50 8.37
CA TYR A 17 -9.42 -20.11 8.18
C TYR A 17 -10.89 -19.95 7.75
N ARG A 18 -11.33 -20.62 6.69
CA ARG A 18 -12.67 -20.44 6.14
C ARG A 18 -13.78 -20.91 7.09
N GLN A 19 -13.57 -22.04 7.79
CA GLN A 19 -14.61 -22.66 8.61
C GLN A 19 -14.67 -22.12 10.03
N VAL A 20 -13.56 -21.63 10.57
CA VAL A 20 -13.45 -21.16 11.96
C VAL A 20 -13.12 -19.69 12.03
N LEU A 21 -11.89 -19.31 11.67
CA LEU A 21 -11.37 -17.95 11.93
C LEU A 21 -12.18 -16.88 11.19
N LYS A 22 -12.51 -17.11 9.92
CA LYS A 22 -13.31 -16.16 9.13
C LYS A 22 -14.67 -15.90 9.79
N ARG A 23 -15.33 -16.94 10.33
CA ARG A 23 -16.64 -16.79 11.00
C ARG A 23 -16.52 -15.91 12.24
N ILE A 24 -15.49 -16.13 13.05
CA ILE A 24 -15.21 -15.34 14.26
C ILE A 24 -14.90 -13.88 13.89
N PHE A 25 -14.04 -13.67 12.88
CA PHE A 25 -13.66 -12.32 12.43
C PHE A 25 -14.85 -11.55 11.83
N PHE A 26 -15.78 -12.25 11.18
CA PHE A 26 -16.95 -11.62 10.58
C PHE A 26 -18.03 -11.20 11.59
N LEU A 27 -17.96 -11.69 12.83
CA LEU A 27 -18.80 -11.22 13.93
C LEU A 27 -18.27 -9.92 14.57
N GLN A 28 -17.04 -9.51 14.23
CA GLN A 28 -16.40 -8.34 14.81
C GLN A 28 -16.34 -7.21 13.81
N ASP A 29 -16.21 -5.99 14.30
CA ASP A 29 -15.94 -4.80 13.47
C ASP A 29 -14.69 -5.01 12.61
N PRO A 30 -14.74 -4.74 11.27
CA PRO A 30 -13.65 -5.04 10.37
C PRO A 30 -12.39 -4.21 10.65
N GLU A 31 -12.51 -2.97 11.13
CA GLU A 31 -11.36 -2.15 11.48
C GLU A 31 -10.66 -2.67 12.73
N LYS A 32 -11.44 -3.10 13.76
CA LYS A 32 -10.86 -3.73 14.96
C LYS A 32 -10.13 -5.02 14.63
N VAL A 33 -10.67 -5.84 13.73
CA VAL A 33 -9.99 -7.06 13.27
C VAL A 33 -8.69 -6.71 12.55
N HIS A 34 -8.71 -5.71 11.64
CA HIS A 34 -7.51 -5.24 10.96
C HIS A 34 -6.43 -4.79 11.96
N ASP A 35 -6.79 -3.92 12.91
CA ASP A 35 -5.84 -3.36 13.88
C ASP A 35 -5.27 -4.45 14.81
N SER A 36 -6.11 -5.40 15.24
CA SER A 36 -5.69 -6.54 16.07
C SER A 36 -4.75 -7.47 15.31
N MET A 37 -5.09 -7.83 14.07
CA MET A 37 -4.26 -8.73 13.25
C MET A 37 -2.94 -8.06 12.83
N THR A 38 -2.95 -6.74 12.60
CA THR A 38 -1.73 -5.97 12.36
C THR A 38 -0.83 -5.95 13.60
N ALA A 39 -1.42 -5.80 14.81
CA ALA A 39 -0.67 -5.89 16.06
C ALA A 39 -0.06 -7.29 16.28
N VAL A 40 -0.82 -8.35 16.00
CA VAL A 40 -0.32 -9.73 16.04
C VAL A 40 0.81 -9.93 15.03
N GLY A 41 0.66 -9.45 13.81
CA GLY A 41 1.70 -9.54 12.77
C GLY A 41 2.98 -8.80 13.18
N GLU A 42 2.86 -7.60 13.73
CA GLU A 42 4.00 -6.84 14.25
C GLU A 42 4.72 -7.60 15.38
N TRP A 43 3.97 -8.17 16.32
CA TRP A 43 4.54 -8.98 17.38
C TRP A 43 5.25 -10.24 16.85
N LEU A 44 4.63 -10.96 15.91
CA LEU A 44 5.23 -12.13 15.25
C LEU A 44 6.51 -11.76 14.48
N GLY A 45 6.56 -10.57 13.90
CA GLY A 45 7.74 -10.05 13.19
C GLY A 45 8.91 -9.68 14.11
N ARG A 46 8.68 -9.49 15.41
CA ARG A 46 9.68 -9.01 16.37
C ARG A 46 10.76 -10.06 16.67
N PHE A 47 10.38 -11.34 16.78
CA PHE A 47 11.28 -12.39 17.25
C PHE A 47 11.65 -13.37 16.12
N TRP A 48 12.91 -13.82 16.09
CA TRP A 48 13.38 -14.76 15.06
C TRP A 48 12.62 -16.10 15.07
N TRP A 49 12.26 -16.61 16.25
CA TRP A 49 11.58 -17.92 16.39
C TRP A 49 10.10 -17.84 15.95
N THR A 50 9.41 -16.72 16.15
CA THR A 50 8.04 -16.52 15.62
C THR A 50 8.05 -16.39 14.11
N ARG A 51 9.04 -15.67 13.55
CA ARG A 51 9.25 -15.60 12.11
C ARG A 51 9.53 -16.98 11.51
N ALA A 52 10.40 -17.78 12.13
CA ALA A 52 10.70 -19.15 11.68
C ALA A 52 9.45 -20.06 11.67
N LYS A 53 8.63 -19.99 12.73
CA LYS A 53 7.35 -20.73 12.78
C LYS A 53 6.36 -20.26 11.69
N THR A 54 6.24 -18.95 11.49
CA THR A 54 5.39 -18.39 10.43
C THR A 54 5.86 -18.86 9.05
N ARG A 55 7.18 -18.81 8.81
CA ARG A 55 7.78 -19.29 7.58
C ARG A 55 7.46 -20.77 7.31
N PHE A 56 7.59 -21.61 8.30
CA PHE A 56 7.25 -23.04 8.18
C PHE A 56 5.78 -23.27 7.79
N LEU A 57 4.88 -22.47 8.37
CA LEU A 57 3.44 -22.61 8.14
C LEU A 57 2.95 -22.01 6.82
N PHE A 58 3.58 -20.95 6.30
CA PHE A 58 3.00 -20.18 5.20
C PHE A 58 3.92 -20.05 3.99
N PHE A 59 5.22 -20.02 4.19
CA PHE A 59 6.16 -19.71 3.12
C PHE A 59 6.17 -20.76 2.01
N TYR A 60 6.23 -20.27 0.78
CA TYR A 60 6.52 -21.05 -0.43
C TYR A 60 7.40 -20.23 -1.36
N SER A 61 8.36 -20.87 -2.01
CA SER A 61 9.17 -20.25 -3.05
C SER A 61 9.43 -21.25 -4.17
N HIS A 62 9.47 -20.75 -5.39
CA HIS A 62 9.87 -21.52 -6.56
C HIS A 62 10.59 -20.58 -7.54
N PRO A 63 11.71 -20.97 -8.15
CA PRO A 63 12.50 -20.09 -9.02
C PRO A 63 11.72 -19.49 -10.19
N ILE A 64 10.70 -20.20 -10.72
CA ILE A 64 9.84 -19.72 -11.81
C ILE A 64 9.03 -18.47 -11.43
N LEU A 65 8.85 -18.20 -10.12
CA LEU A 65 8.12 -17.05 -9.61
C LEU A 65 9.00 -15.82 -9.44
N GLU A 66 10.32 -16.00 -9.48
CA GLU A 66 11.25 -14.89 -9.32
C GLU A 66 11.21 -13.96 -10.53
N GLN A 67 11.24 -12.66 -10.25
CA GLN A 67 11.29 -11.62 -11.27
C GLN A 67 12.34 -10.58 -10.91
N ASN A 68 12.95 -9.99 -11.94
CA ASN A 68 13.84 -8.83 -11.78
C ASN A 68 13.23 -7.67 -12.61
N ILE A 69 12.77 -6.64 -11.93
CA ILE A 69 12.09 -5.50 -12.54
C ILE A 69 12.78 -4.23 -12.05
N LEU A 70 13.27 -3.39 -12.96
CA LEU A 70 13.97 -2.15 -12.65
C LEU A 70 15.15 -2.34 -11.66
N GLY A 71 15.85 -3.46 -11.76
CA GLY A 71 16.96 -3.81 -10.88
C GLY A 71 16.56 -4.36 -9.51
N LEU A 72 15.26 -4.45 -9.20
CA LEU A 72 14.75 -5.02 -7.96
C LEU A 72 14.41 -6.50 -8.14
N LYS A 73 14.90 -7.33 -7.22
CA LYS A 73 14.61 -8.78 -7.24
C LYS A 73 13.38 -9.09 -6.38
N PHE A 74 12.31 -9.56 -7.04
CA PHE A 74 11.07 -10.04 -6.41
C PHE A 74 11.09 -11.57 -6.34
N SER A 75 10.91 -12.14 -5.16
CA SER A 75 10.88 -13.60 -4.96
C SER A 75 9.62 -14.26 -5.53
N ASN A 76 8.56 -13.50 -5.71
CA ASN A 76 7.33 -13.87 -6.40
C ASN A 76 6.51 -12.62 -6.74
N PRO A 77 5.50 -12.70 -7.65
CA PRO A 77 4.72 -11.55 -8.10
C PRO A 77 3.61 -11.10 -7.13
N ILE A 78 3.47 -11.73 -5.97
CA ILE A 78 2.41 -11.41 -5.01
C ILE A 78 2.95 -10.49 -3.92
N GLY A 79 2.45 -9.27 -3.88
CA GLY A 79 2.80 -8.26 -2.87
C GLY A 79 1.62 -7.80 -2.04
N LEU A 80 1.89 -7.18 -0.89
CA LEU A 80 0.89 -6.46 -0.13
C LEU A 80 0.81 -5.02 -0.65
N ALA A 81 -0.36 -4.62 -1.14
CA ALA A 81 -0.59 -3.28 -1.65
C ALA A 81 -0.72 -2.24 -0.52
N ALA A 82 -0.36 -0.98 -0.82
CA ALA A 82 -0.60 0.14 0.07
C ALA A 82 -2.07 0.25 0.48
N GLY A 83 -2.30 0.71 1.71
CA GLY A 83 -3.62 0.83 2.34
C GLY A 83 -3.86 -0.20 3.43
N PHE A 84 -3.15 -1.32 3.44
CA PHE A 84 -3.23 -2.31 4.51
C PHE A 84 -2.24 -1.99 5.64
N ASP A 85 -0.95 -2.01 5.38
CA ASP A 85 0.08 -1.63 6.36
C ASP A 85 0.44 -0.15 6.24
N LYS A 86 -0.33 0.69 6.91
CA LYS A 86 -0.21 2.15 6.81
C LYS A 86 1.02 2.69 7.53
N ASP A 87 1.44 2.01 8.61
CA ASP A 87 2.47 2.47 9.54
C ASP A 87 3.71 1.55 9.57
N ALA A 88 3.90 0.74 8.51
CA ALA A 88 5.02 -0.18 8.36
C ALA A 88 5.20 -1.14 9.55
N ARG A 89 4.11 -1.76 9.99
CA ARG A 89 4.10 -2.69 11.13
C ARG A 89 4.39 -4.14 10.73
N LEU A 90 4.16 -4.48 9.46
CA LEU A 90 4.21 -5.86 8.97
C LEU A 90 5.48 -6.22 8.18
N THR A 91 6.34 -5.25 7.90
CA THR A 91 7.55 -5.40 7.06
C THR A 91 8.45 -6.56 7.44
N GLN A 92 8.45 -6.99 8.71
CA GLN A 92 9.30 -8.08 9.22
C GLN A 92 8.62 -9.46 9.17
N ILE A 93 7.29 -9.51 9.06
CA ILE A 93 6.55 -10.79 9.05
C ILE A 93 6.08 -11.19 7.64
N LEU A 94 5.79 -10.25 6.77
CA LEU A 94 5.25 -10.53 5.43
C LEU A 94 6.16 -11.40 4.55
N PRO A 95 7.49 -11.24 4.56
CA PRO A 95 8.38 -12.17 3.84
C PRO A 95 8.24 -13.61 4.33
N GLU A 96 7.95 -13.81 5.63
CA GLU A 96 7.78 -15.12 6.24
C GLU A 96 6.38 -15.71 5.98
N VAL A 97 5.40 -14.86 5.68
CA VAL A 97 4.06 -15.27 5.18
C VAL A 97 4.12 -15.70 3.71
N GLY A 98 5.12 -15.24 2.97
CA GLY A 98 5.34 -15.62 1.58
C GLY A 98 5.05 -14.51 0.57
N PHE A 99 4.87 -13.26 1.00
CA PHE A 99 4.81 -12.13 0.09
C PHE A 99 6.18 -11.85 -0.54
N GLY A 100 6.18 -11.57 -1.84
CA GLY A 100 7.38 -11.23 -2.61
C GLY A 100 7.83 -9.78 -2.47
N PHE A 101 6.93 -8.89 -2.03
CA PHE A 101 7.18 -7.47 -1.77
C PHE A 101 6.05 -6.85 -0.94
N GLU A 102 6.26 -5.64 -0.48
CA GLU A 102 5.26 -4.84 0.23
C GLU A 102 5.31 -3.40 -0.23
N GLU A 103 4.15 -2.76 -0.34
CA GLU A 103 4.02 -1.32 -0.46
C GLU A 103 3.29 -0.79 0.78
N ILE A 104 4.03 -0.08 1.64
CA ILE A 104 3.48 0.53 2.85
C ILE A 104 2.75 1.85 2.54
N GLY A 105 1.91 2.29 3.46
CA GLY A 105 1.26 3.59 3.40
C GLY A 105 -0.18 3.54 2.88
N SER A 106 -0.71 4.60 2.23
CA SER A 106 0.08 5.79 1.85
C SER A 106 0.47 6.62 3.06
N VAL A 107 1.72 7.06 3.06
CA VAL A 107 2.29 7.94 4.07
C VAL A 107 2.13 9.39 3.61
N THR A 108 1.88 10.30 4.55
CA THR A 108 1.69 11.73 4.30
C THR A 108 2.80 12.56 4.95
N GLY A 109 2.97 13.80 4.52
CA GLY A 109 3.96 14.73 5.07
C GLY A 109 3.77 14.96 6.57
N GLU A 110 2.50 15.02 7.01
CA GLU A 110 2.13 15.16 8.43
C GLU A 110 1.38 13.92 8.92
N PRO A 111 1.33 13.65 10.24
CA PRO A 111 0.44 12.64 10.79
C PRO A 111 -1.01 12.92 10.41
N CYS A 112 -1.72 11.88 9.99
CA CYS A 112 -3.11 11.99 9.55
C CYS A 112 -3.99 11.02 10.35
N ALA A 113 -5.00 11.53 11.05
CA ALA A 113 -5.96 10.71 11.79
C ALA A 113 -6.92 9.95 10.86
N GLY A 114 -7.04 10.42 9.60
CA GLY A 114 -8.02 9.91 8.66
C GLY A 114 -9.43 10.47 8.90
N ASN A 115 -10.40 9.89 8.22
CA ASN A 115 -11.80 10.29 8.35
C ASN A 115 -12.40 9.82 9.67
N SER A 116 -13.40 10.55 10.17
CA SER A 116 -14.14 10.21 11.39
C SER A 116 -15.21 9.14 11.16
N GLY A 117 -15.68 8.52 12.22
CA GLY A 117 -16.74 7.51 12.19
C GLY A 117 -16.26 6.13 11.72
N GLN A 118 -17.19 5.33 11.23
CA GLN A 118 -16.88 4.02 10.66
C GLN A 118 -16.16 4.19 9.32
N ARG A 119 -15.11 3.42 9.08
CA ARG A 119 -14.22 3.59 7.93
C ARG A 119 -14.04 2.33 7.10
N LEU A 120 -14.57 1.21 7.54
CA LEU A 120 -14.46 -0.06 6.83
C LEU A 120 -15.74 -0.87 6.98
N TRP A 121 -16.30 -1.32 5.85
CA TRP A 121 -17.47 -2.19 5.79
C TRP A 121 -17.15 -3.41 4.94
N ARG A 122 -17.59 -4.57 5.42
CA ARG A 122 -17.58 -5.79 4.60
C ARG A 122 -18.88 -5.89 3.84
N LEU A 123 -18.77 -6.26 2.58
CA LEU A 123 -19.89 -6.62 1.71
C LEU A 123 -19.79 -8.13 1.40
N PRO A 124 -20.32 -9.00 2.29
CA PRO A 124 -20.09 -10.46 2.19
C PRO A 124 -20.71 -11.09 0.94
N ARG A 125 -21.89 -10.64 0.52
CA ARG A 125 -22.58 -11.12 -0.67
C ARG A 125 -21.86 -10.71 -1.95
N SER A 126 -21.40 -9.49 -2.00
CA SER A 126 -20.61 -8.91 -3.11
C SER A 126 -19.14 -9.33 -3.07
N ARG A 127 -18.69 -10.01 -2.01
CA ARG A 127 -17.28 -10.36 -1.74
C ARG A 127 -16.36 -9.15 -1.84
N SER A 128 -16.79 -8.01 -1.31
CA SER A 128 -16.13 -6.72 -1.45
C SER A 128 -15.99 -6.00 -0.11
N LEU A 129 -15.35 -4.82 -0.17
CA LEU A 129 -15.17 -3.92 0.95
C LEU A 129 -15.50 -2.49 0.52
N VAL A 130 -16.14 -1.72 1.41
CA VAL A 130 -16.18 -0.25 1.32
C VAL A 130 -15.15 0.31 2.29
N VAL A 131 -14.30 1.22 1.79
CA VAL A 131 -13.18 1.78 2.54
C VAL A 131 -13.26 3.30 2.56
N TYR A 132 -13.19 3.89 3.76
CA TYR A 132 -13.26 5.34 3.98
C TYR A 132 -12.21 5.81 4.98
N TYR A 133 -11.01 5.25 4.95
CA TYR A 133 -9.95 5.54 5.93
C TYR A 133 -9.43 6.97 5.89
N GLY A 134 -9.38 7.62 4.73
CA GLY A 134 -8.89 9.00 4.61
C GLY A 134 -7.40 9.15 4.94
N LEU A 135 -6.53 8.22 4.48
CA LEU A 135 -5.07 8.31 4.62
C LEU A 135 -4.56 8.29 6.07
N LYS A 136 -5.24 7.59 7.00
CA LYS A 136 -4.76 7.43 8.39
C LYS A 136 -3.34 6.87 8.41
N ASN A 137 -2.40 7.63 8.99
CA ASN A 137 -1.01 7.19 9.23
C ASN A 137 -0.31 8.11 10.24
N ILE A 138 0.84 7.67 10.79
CA ILE A 138 1.60 8.42 11.82
C ILE A 138 2.59 9.45 11.25
N GLY A 139 2.58 9.69 9.92
CA GLY A 139 3.40 10.69 9.22
C GLY A 139 4.80 10.20 8.84
N CYS A 140 5.38 10.89 7.85
CA CYS A 140 6.66 10.49 7.25
C CYS A 140 7.83 10.48 8.23
N GLU A 141 7.86 11.39 9.21
CA GLU A 141 8.94 11.49 10.19
C GLU A 141 9.06 10.21 11.03
N LYS A 142 7.95 9.77 11.64
CA LYS A 142 7.93 8.60 12.52
C LYS A 142 8.14 7.30 11.74
N ILE A 143 7.52 7.19 10.55
CA ILE A 143 7.66 5.98 9.72
C ILE A 143 9.08 5.86 9.19
N SER A 144 9.68 6.93 8.68
CA SER A 144 11.06 6.93 8.21
C SER A 144 12.05 6.54 9.33
N ALA A 145 11.91 7.15 10.51
CA ALA A 145 12.75 6.82 11.67
C ALA A 145 12.64 5.34 12.07
N LYS A 146 11.42 4.79 12.08
CA LYS A 146 11.16 3.36 12.34
C LYS A 146 11.86 2.47 11.32
N LEU A 147 11.72 2.76 10.04
CA LEU A 147 12.23 1.94 8.95
C LEU A 147 13.76 1.97 8.84
N THR A 148 14.40 3.09 9.16
CA THR A 148 15.86 3.24 9.15
C THR A 148 16.57 2.23 10.07
N SER A 149 15.91 1.79 11.13
CA SER A 149 16.45 0.80 12.08
C SER A 149 16.27 -0.64 11.63
N LEU A 150 15.56 -0.90 10.54
CA LEU A 150 15.16 -2.24 10.09
C LEU A 150 15.96 -2.68 8.85
N LYS A 151 16.10 -3.99 8.69
CA LYS A 151 16.60 -4.62 7.45
C LYS A 151 15.45 -5.38 6.78
N PHE A 152 15.34 -5.23 5.47
CA PHE A 152 14.27 -5.86 4.69
C PHE A 152 14.80 -7.05 3.90
N LYS A 153 13.98 -8.10 3.77
CA LYS A 153 14.32 -9.33 3.03
C LYS A 153 13.69 -9.37 1.64
N PHE A 154 12.91 -8.36 1.30
CA PHE A 154 12.16 -8.24 0.04
C PHE A 154 12.06 -6.76 -0.33
N PRO A 155 11.73 -6.41 -1.60
CA PRO A 155 11.53 -5.04 -2.00
C PRO A 155 10.41 -4.35 -1.18
N LEU A 156 10.72 -3.17 -0.66
CA LEU A 156 9.81 -2.32 0.10
C LEU A 156 9.48 -1.07 -0.70
N GLY A 157 8.23 -0.95 -1.14
CA GLY A 157 7.69 0.27 -1.73
C GLY A 157 7.13 1.21 -0.67
N ILE A 158 7.22 2.50 -0.93
CA ILE A 158 6.62 3.54 -0.09
C ILE A 158 5.62 4.33 -0.91
N SER A 159 4.34 4.14 -0.61
CA SER A 159 3.27 4.94 -1.19
C SER A 159 3.18 6.27 -0.45
N ILE A 160 3.19 7.37 -1.20
CA ILE A 160 3.17 8.74 -0.70
C ILE A 160 1.92 9.44 -1.22
N ALA A 161 1.19 10.11 -0.31
CA ALA A 161 0.03 10.92 -0.65
C ALA A 161 0.07 12.24 0.13
N LYS A 162 -0.72 13.23 -0.29
CA LYS A 162 -0.88 14.45 0.52
C LYS A 162 -1.66 14.16 1.79
N THR A 163 -1.34 14.86 2.86
CA THR A 163 -2.08 14.81 4.14
C THR A 163 -3.56 15.15 3.90
N ASN A 164 -4.46 14.38 4.51
CA ASN A 164 -5.91 14.59 4.36
C ASN A 164 -6.39 15.65 5.36
N CYS A 165 -6.20 16.92 5.01
CA CYS A 165 -6.64 18.05 5.83
C CYS A 165 -6.92 19.30 4.96
N ALA A 166 -7.57 20.30 5.53
CA ALA A 166 -7.89 21.56 4.84
C ALA A 166 -6.62 22.31 4.37
N ALA A 167 -5.54 22.25 5.14
CA ALA A 167 -4.30 22.97 4.83
C ALA A 167 -3.61 22.50 3.53
N THR A 168 -3.89 21.28 3.05
CA THR A 168 -3.31 20.70 1.83
C THR A 168 -4.29 20.70 0.64
N VAL A 169 -5.37 21.45 0.69
CA VAL A 169 -6.35 21.56 -0.40
C VAL A 169 -5.76 22.33 -1.57
N GLU A 170 -5.12 23.45 -1.28
CA GLU A 170 -4.45 24.26 -2.28
C GLU A 170 -3.32 23.47 -2.94
N THR A 171 -3.17 23.65 -4.27
CA THR A 171 -2.25 22.85 -5.08
C THR A 171 -0.82 22.92 -4.57
N GLU A 172 -0.32 24.12 -4.28
CA GLU A 172 1.06 24.31 -3.83
C GLU A 172 1.31 23.71 -2.43
N ALA A 173 0.36 23.85 -1.52
CA ALA A 173 0.43 23.23 -0.20
C ALA A 173 0.38 21.70 -0.28
N GLY A 174 -0.45 21.16 -1.18
CA GLY A 174 -0.50 19.72 -1.46
C GLY A 174 0.82 19.20 -2.04
N ILE A 175 1.43 19.91 -2.99
CA ILE A 175 2.73 19.58 -3.57
C ILE A 175 3.81 19.59 -2.49
N ALA A 176 3.85 20.64 -1.66
CA ALA A 176 4.83 20.75 -0.57
C ALA A 176 4.74 19.56 0.39
N ASP A 177 3.55 19.09 0.70
CA ASP A 177 3.32 17.93 1.58
C ASP A 177 3.82 16.61 0.95
N TYR A 178 3.54 16.37 -0.35
CA TYR A 178 4.13 15.23 -1.08
C TYR A 178 5.66 15.28 -1.06
N VAL A 179 6.24 16.42 -1.40
CA VAL A 179 7.69 16.62 -1.46
C VAL A 179 8.34 16.43 -0.10
N LYS A 180 7.70 16.89 0.98
CA LYS A 180 8.17 16.65 2.35
C LYS A 180 8.31 15.16 2.63
N ALA A 181 7.26 14.37 2.38
CA ALA A 181 7.31 12.93 2.61
C ALA A 181 8.34 12.26 1.70
N PHE A 182 8.37 12.60 0.41
CA PHE A 182 9.30 12.03 -0.55
C PHE A 182 10.77 12.28 -0.16
N LYS A 183 11.13 13.54 0.13
CA LYS A 183 12.48 13.90 0.57
C LYS A 183 12.88 13.17 1.84
N LYS A 184 11.97 13.08 2.82
CA LYS A 184 12.23 12.38 4.08
C LYS A 184 12.67 10.94 3.90
N PHE A 185 11.97 10.16 3.07
CA PHE A 185 12.34 8.77 2.79
C PHE A 185 13.56 8.66 1.90
N ASN A 186 13.74 9.56 0.94
CA ASN A 186 14.87 9.55 0.04
C ASN A 186 16.18 9.88 0.77
N GLU A 187 16.20 10.90 1.62
CA GLU A 187 17.33 11.29 2.47
C GLU A 187 17.70 10.18 3.47
N ALA A 188 16.68 9.54 4.07
CA ALA A 188 16.87 8.39 4.96
C ALA A 188 17.29 7.11 4.21
N ARG A 189 17.29 7.11 2.88
CA ARG A 189 17.58 5.96 2.00
C ARG A 189 16.70 4.74 2.26
N VAL A 190 15.49 4.97 2.75
CA VAL A 190 14.51 3.92 3.07
C VAL A 190 13.60 3.64 1.88
N GLY A 191 13.13 2.38 1.75
CA GLY A 191 12.36 1.90 0.60
C GLY A 191 13.23 1.62 -0.62
N ASP A 192 12.78 0.75 -1.49
CA ASP A 192 13.44 0.36 -2.73
C ASP A 192 12.82 1.06 -3.95
N TYR A 193 11.57 1.51 -3.84
CA TYR A 193 10.86 2.32 -4.82
C TYR A 193 9.82 3.22 -4.15
N TYR A 194 9.36 4.23 -4.85
CA TYR A 194 8.35 5.18 -4.39
C TYR A 194 7.12 5.15 -5.29
N THR A 195 5.94 5.30 -4.69
CA THR A 195 4.67 5.44 -5.41
C THR A 195 4.04 6.77 -5.04
N ILE A 196 3.85 7.64 -6.04
CA ILE A 196 3.08 8.87 -5.88
C ILE A 196 1.61 8.52 -6.07
N ASN A 197 0.86 8.53 -4.96
CA ASN A 197 -0.55 8.14 -4.94
C ASN A 197 -1.43 9.36 -5.24
N ILE A 198 -1.76 9.56 -6.51
CA ILE A 198 -2.67 10.62 -6.97
C ILE A 198 -4.14 10.20 -6.98
N SER A 199 -4.44 8.99 -6.50
CA SER A 199 -5.73 8.32 -6.70
C SER A 199 -6.55 8.13 -5.42
N CYS A 200 -6.16 8.75 -4.29
CA CYS A 200 -6.92 8.57 -3.05
C CYS A 200 -8.29 9.25 -3.14
N PRO A 201 -9.39 8.47 -3.13
CA PRO A 201 -10.72 9.05 -3.30
C PRO A 201 -11.28 9.72 -2.04
N ASN A 202 -10.73 9.38 -0.89
CA ASN A 202 -11.26 9.73 0.43
C ASN A 202 -10.48 10.88 1.09
N ALA A 203 -9.70 11.63 0.30
CA ALA A 203 -8.93 12.77 0.77
C ALA A 203 -9.72 14.08 0.63
N PHE A 204 -9.45 15.01 1.52
CA PHE A 204 -9.99 16.36 1.49
C PHE A 204 -9.59 17.08 0.18
N GLY A 205 -10.57 17.68 -0.52
CA GLY A 205 -10.33 18.26 -1.83
C GLY A 205 -10.30 17.25 -3.00
N GLY A 206 -10.57 15.95 -2.74
CA GLY A 206 -10.68 14.91 -3.79
C GLY A 206 -9.33 14.50 -4.37
N GLN A 207 -9.27 14.34 -5.71
CA GLN A 207 -8.12 13.87 -6.48
C GLN A 207 -7.56 14.97 -7.41
N PRO A 208 -7.07 16.11 -6.87
CA PRO A 208 -6.71 17.27 -7.70
C PRO A 208 -5.56 17.00 -8.69
N PHE A 209 -4.68 16.02 -8.39
CA PHE A 209 -3.51 15.68 -9.20
C PHE A 209 -3.80 14.63 -10.29
N THR A 210 -5.06 14.34 -10.59
CA THR A 210 -5.47 13.68 -11.85
C THR A 210 -5.59 14.67 -13.00
N ASP A 211 -5.68 15.96 -12.71
CA ASP A 211 -5.56 17.04 -13.67
C ASP A 211 -4.13 17.18 -14.17
N ARG A 212 -3.95 17.31 -15.49
CA ARG A 212 -2.65 17.30 -16.15
C ARG A 212 -1.72 18.42 -15.67
N GLU A 213 -2.21 19.66 -15.60
CA GLU A 213 -1.38 20.81 -15.21
C GLU A 213 -0.88 20.67 -13.77
N ARG A 214 -1.76 20.24 -12.86
CA ARG A 214 -1.41 20.01 -11.45
C ARG A 214 -0.47 18.82 -11.30
N LEU A 215 -0.64 17.77 -12.10
CA LEU A 215 0.26 16.62 -12.11
C LEU A 215 1.67 17.03 -12.58
N GLU A 216 1.79 17.81 -13.65
CA GLU A 216 3.08 18.30 -14.14
C GLU A 216 3.79 19.15 -13.07
N LYS A 217 3.08 20.01 -12.34
CA LYS A 217 3.65 20.78 -11.22
C LYS A 217 4.15 19.86 -10.09
N LEU A 218 3.34 18.86 -9.71
CA LEU A 218 3.73 17.89 -8.68
C LEU A 218 4.97 17.12 -9.11
N MET A 219 4.98 16.58 -10.32
CA MET A 219 6.09 15.77 -10.81
C MET A 219 7.38 16.58 -11.00
N THR A 220 7.27 17.84 -11.46
CA THR A 220 8.42 18.77 -11.48
C THR A 220 9.05 18.94 -10.10
N ALA A 221 8.22 19.08 -9.06
CA ALA A 221 8.72 19.22 -7.69
C ALA A 221 9.32 17.90 -7.13
N ILE A 222 8.78 16.75 -7.53
CA ILE A 222 9.34 15.42 -7.18
C ILE A 222 10.68 15.21 -7.90
N ASP A 223 10.78 15.54 -9.19
CA ASP A 223 12.03 15.43 -9.98
C ASP A 223 13.14 16.29 -9.38
N ALA A 224 12.80 17.49 -8.91
CA ALA A 224 13.75 18.39 -8.24
C ALA A 224 14.30 17.79 -6.91
N ALA A 225 13.58 16.87 -6.29
CA ALA A 225 14.05 16.17 -5.10
C ALA A 225 15.03 15.03 -5.39
N SER A 226 15.25 14.70 -6.66
CA SER A 226 16.22 13.75 -7.23
C SER A 226 16.35 12.42 -6.48
N THR A 227 16.02 11.32 -7.09
CA THR A 227 16.23 9.98 -6.55
C THR A 227 16.82 9.04 -7.59
N THR A 228 17.51 7.98 -7.15
CA THR A 228 17.97 6.89 -8.04
C THR A 228 17.01 5.71 -8.05
N LYS A 229 16.00 5.72 -7.17
CA LYS A 229 15.02 4.63 -7.03
C LYS A 229 13.88 4.79 -8.03
N PRO A 230 13.24 3.69 -8.44
CA PRO A 230 12.06 3.75 -9.30
C PRO A 230 10.93 4.56 -8.67
N VAL A 231 10.22 5.32 -9.50
CA VAL A 231 9.04 6.11 -9.13
C VAL A 231 7.83 5.66 -9.95
N PHE A 232 6.75 5.34 -9.26
CA PHE A 232 5.48 4.93 -9.87
C PHE A 232 4.38 5.94 -9.60
N LEU A 233 3.40 6.04 -10.53
CA LEU A 233 2.14 6.74 -10.30
C LEU A 233 1.02 5.73 -10.04
N LYS A 234 0.26 5.91 -8.96
CA LYS A 234 -0.92 5.07 -8.67
C LYS A 234 -2.19 5.74 -9.13
N LEU A 235 -2.88 5.08 -10.06
CA LEU A 235 -4.05 5.59 -10.77
C LEU A 235 -5.35 5.21 -10.08
N SER A 236 -6.38 6.05 -10.28
CA SER A 236 -7.76 5.72 -9.93
C SER A 236 -8.38 4.81 -11.01
N PRO A 237 -9.19 3.81 -10.64
CA PRO A 237 -9.93 3.00 -11.60
C PRO A 237 -11.11 3.76 -12.24
N ASP A 238 -11.46 4.93 -11.70
CA ASP A 238 -12.62 5.72 -12.14
C ASP A 238 -12.27 6.76 -13.22
N LEU A 239 -10.99 6.84 -13.62
CA LEU A 239 -10.51 7.72 -14.69
C LEU A 239 -11.13 7.32 -16.04
N SER A 240 -11.49 8.33 -16.82
CA SER A 240 -11.83 8.15 -18.23
C SER A 240 -10.57 7.84 -19.07
N PRO A 241 -10.70 7.26 -20.26
CA PRO A 241 -9.57 7.06 -21.16
C PRO A 241 -8.78 8.33 -21.46
N LEU A 242 -9.46 9.48 -21.64
CA LEU A 242 -8.80 10.77 -21.89
C LEU A 242 -7.96 11.23 -20.70
N GLU A 243 -8.48 11.11 -19.48
CA GLU A 243 -7.71 11.43 -18.26
C GLU A 243 -6.48 10.52 -18.11
N VAL A 244 -6.60 9.24 -18.48
CA VAL A 244 -5.46 8.31 -18.48
C VAL A 244 -4.41 8.75 -19.51
N ASP A 245 -4.84 9.12 -20.72
CA ASP A 245 -3.93 9.60 -21.77
C ASP A 245 -3.21 10.89 -21.34
N ASP A 246 -3.91 11.84 -20.72
CA ASP A 246 -3.33 13.07 -20.17
C ASP A 246 -2.28 12.78 -19.10
N ILE A 247 -2.56 11.84 -18.20
CA ILE A 247 -1.59 11.42 -17.18
C ILE A 247 -0.37 10.75 -17.82
N ILE A 248 -0.57 9.90 -18.82
CA ILE A 248 0.55 9.25 -19.54
C ILE A 248 1.40 10.28 -20.25
N VAL A 249 0.80 11.28 -20.90
CA VAL A 249 1.52 12.36 -21.57
C VAL A 249 2.35 13.16 -20.57
N ALA A 250 1.76 13.59 -19.44
CA ALA A 250 2.49 14.27 -18.38
C ALA A 250 3.65 13.41 -17.85
N ALA A 251 3.39 12.13 -17.53
CA ALA A 251 4.39 11.22 -16.98
C ALA A 251 5.63 11.03 -17.88
N ARG A 252 5.47 11.12 -19.23
CA ARG A 252 6.59 10.99 -20.18
C ARG A 252 7.63 12.09 -20.09
N HIS A 253 7.28 13.23 -19.54
CA HIS A 253 8.19 14.37 -19.35
C HIS A 253 8.89 14.37 -18.00
N HIS A 254 8.55 13.39 -17.15
CA HIS A 254 9.02 13.27 -15.78
C HIS A 254 9.61 11.90 -15.52
N ARG A 255 10.26 11.76 -14.38
CA ARG A 255 10.82 10.49 -13.92
C ARG A 255 9.71 9.59 -13.37
N VAL A 256 9.00 8.92 -14.26
CA VAL A 256 7.99 7.90 -13.94
C VAL A 256 8.39 6.60 -14.62
N ASP A 257 8.72 5.60 -13.82
CA ASP A 257 9.17 4.28 -14.28
C ASP A 257 8.02 3.31 -14.53
N GLY A 258 6.79 3.66 -14.09
CA GLY A 258 5.61 2.83 -14.32
C GLY A 258 4.35 3.29 -13.61
N PHE A 259 3.28 2.52 -13.77
CA PHE A 259 1.96 2.82 -13.21
C PHE A 259 1.45 1.67 -12.36
N ILE A 260 0.75 2.00 -11.27
CA ILE A 260 0.02 1.03 -10.45
C ILE A 260 -1.47 1.14 -10.76
N CYS A 261 -2.01 0.11 -11.39
CA CYS A 261 -3.41 0.00 -11.76
C CYS A 261 -4.08 -1.07 -10.88
N SER A 262 -4.87 -0.70 -9.84
CA SER A 262 -5.27 0.66 -9.50
C SER A 262 -5.62 0.78 -8.02
N ASN A 263 -6.22 1.91 -7.62
CA ASN A 263 -6.82 2.09 -6.30
C ASN A 263 -8.25 1.50 -6.28
N LEU A 264 -9.01 1.76 -5.23
CA LEU A 264 -10.43 1.40 -5.15
C LEU A 264 -11.32 2.40 -5.91
N SER A 265 -12.48 1.92 -6.39
CA SER A 265 -13.50 2.76 -7.06
C SER A 265 -14.38 3.50 -6.04
N LYS A 266 -14.83 4.69 -6.43
CA LYS A 266 -15.86 5.47 -5.72
C LYS A 266 -17.29 5.12 -6.15
N LYS A 267 -17.45 4.39 -7.26
CA LYS A 267 -18.75 4.09 -7.86
C LYS A 267 -19.47 3.04 -7.03
N LEU A 268 -20.34 3.49 -6.14
CA LEU A 268 -21.17 2.65 -5.27
C LEU A 268 -22.50 2.23 -5.94
N ASP A 269 -22.82 2.79 -7.11
CA ASP A 269 -23.99 2.46 -7.93
C ASP A 269 -23.80 1.23 -8.82
N ASN A 270 -22.75 0.46 -8.58
CA ASN A 270 -22.44 -0.75 -9.35
C ASN A 270 -23.50 -1.83 -9.12
N LYS A 271 -24.13 -2.30 -10.21
CA LYS A 271 -25.16 -3.36 -10.20
C LYS A 271 -24.72 -4.69 -9.58
N ASN A 272 -23.42 -4.90 -9.44
CA ASN A 272 -22.84 -6.10 -8.80
C ASN A 272 -22.78 -5.98 -7.26
N ILE A 273 -23.14 -4.85 -6.67
CA ILE A 273 -23.25 -4.71 -5.21
C ILE A 273 -24.58 -5.34 -4.79
N LEU A 274 -24.49 -6.41 -4.01
CA LEU A 274 -25.61 -7.23 -3.56
C LEU A 274 -25.95 -7.05 -2.06
N ASP A 275 -25.18 -6.24 -1.35
CA ASP A 275 -25.30 -5.94 0.10
C ASP A 275 -26.05 -4.67 0.38
#